data_98ae88366df79fb21ebeed69917659f1
#
_entry.id   98ae88366df79fb21ebeed69917659f1
#
_cell.length_a   1.000
_cell.length_b   1.000
_cell.length_c   1.000
_cell.angle_alpha   90.00
_cell.angle_beta   90.00
_cell.angle_gamma   90.00
#
_symmetry.space_group_name_H-M   'P 1'
#
loop_
_entity.id
_entity.type
_entity.pdbx_description
1 polymer ?
#
loop_
_entity_poly.entity_id
_entity_poly.type
_entity_poly.pdbx_seq_one_letter_code
_entity_poly.pdbx_strand_id
1 'polypeptide(L)'
;MKTVRLGTQERIPTFIKIGKIERFKQRENNYNSIIRDVSQELFTLQTALKEFQKRFSPELRNKMEMYLKIENAIYTKEREMENILKQKHDLLEEINKSETACVEITDILYEGVTVEIDGIKYQSQKTKGVILKKNGNTIQEVYENLTTCK
;
A
#
# COMPACT_ATOMS: atom_id res chain seq x y z
N MET A 1 -3.40 -14.12 -14.96
CA MET A 1 -3.33 -15.35 -14.13
C MET A 1 -2.06 -16.11 -14.46
N LYS A 2 -1.18 -16.38 -13.52
CA LYS A 2 0.01 -17.22 -13.77
C LYS A 2 -0.27 -18.62 -13.25
N THR A 3 -0.46 -19.57 -14.14
CA THR A 3 -0.54 -20.99 -13.79
C THR A 3 0.90 -21.50 -13.62
N VAL A 4 1.24 -21.98 -12.44
CA VAL A 4 2.56 -22.52 -12.13
C VAL A 4 2.41 -24.00 -11.83
N ARG A 5 3.12 -24.86 -12.57
CA ARG A 5 3.24 -26.29 -12.24
C ARG A 5 4.33 -26.43 -11.18
N LEU A 6 4.00 -27.01 -10.06
CA LEU A 6 4.84 -26.98 -8.88
C LEU A 6 5.02 -28.34 -8.26
N GLY A 7 6.26 -28.63 -7.94
CA GLY A 7 6.65 -29.82 -7.24
C GLY A 7 7.08 -30.96 -8.17
N THR A 8 7.93 -31.79 -7.65
CA THR A 8 8.37 -33.05 -8.26
C THR A 8 8.08 -34.20 -7.30
N GLN A 9 8.03 -35.44 -7.79
CA GLN A 9 7.92 -36.63 -6.94
C GLN A 9 9.13 -36.79 -6.00
N GLU A 10 10.26 -36.23 -6.37
CA GLU A 10 11.43 -36.11 -5.51
C GLU A 10 11.20 -34.93 -4.58
N ARG A 11 11.20 -35.14 -3.26
CA ARG A 11 10.95 -34.13 -2.20
C ARG A 11 11.96 -32.97 -2.23
N ILE A 12 11.97 -32.22 -3.34
CA ILE A 12 12.78 -31.03 -3.47
C ILE A 12 12.03 -29.87 -2.78
N PRO A 13 12.63 -29.22 -1.79
CA PRO A 13 12.01 -28.08 -1.14
C PRO A 13 11.74 -26.99 -2.18
N THR A 14 10.47 -26.75 -2.47
CA THR A 14 10.06 -25.71 -3.40
C THR A 14 9.42 -24.57 -2.62
N PHE A 15 9.90 -23.36 -2.84
CA PHE A 15 9.38 -22.18 -2.19
C PHE A 15 8.73 -21.24 -3.22
N ILE A 16 7.49 -20.85 -2.96
CA ILE A 16 6.74 -19.93 -3.82
C ILE A 16 6.35 -18.73 -2.97
N LYS A 17 6.77 -17.56 -3.40
CA LYS A 17 6.40 -16.30 -2.77
C LYS A 17 5.54 -15.48 -3.70
N ILE A 18 4.32 -15.14 -3.26
CA ILE A 18 3.40 -14.25 -3.96
C ILE A 18 3.03 -13.12 -3.01
N GLY A 19 3.00 -11.90 -3.55
CA GLY A 19 2.60 -10.72 -2.80
C GLY A 19 3.54 -9.56 -3.00
N LYS A 20 3.00 -8.38 -2.74
CA LYS A 20 3.69 -7.10 -2.90
C LYS A 20 3.71 -6.30 -1.59
N ILE A 21 3.27 -6.87 -0.47
CA ILE A 21 3.04 -6.18 0.79
C ILE A 21 4.26 -5.36 1.24
N GLU A 22 5.45 -5.94 1.15
CA GLU A 22 6.66 -5.26 1.62
C GLU A 22 6.94 -3.99 0.81
N ARG A 23 6.74 -4.05 -0.51
CA ARG A 23 6.86 -2.91 -1.41
C ARG A 23 5.77 -1.86 -1.16
N PHE A 24 4.55 -2.29 -0.88
CA PHE A 24 3.45 -1.40 -0.54
C PHE A 24 3.66 -0.71 0.80
N LYS A 25 4.12 -1.43 1.83
CA LYS A 25 4.47 -0.85 3.14
C LYS A 25 5.56 0.20 3.03
N GLN A 26 6.59 -0.04 2.23
CA GLN A 26 7.64 0.96 1.99
C GLN A 26 7.08 2.21 1.33
N ARG A 27 6.22 2.08 0.32
CA ARG A 27 5.57 3.22 -0.34
C ARG A 27 4.65 3.97 0.61
N GLU A 28 3.86 3.27 1.41
CA GLU A 28 2.97 3.88 2.41
C GLU A 28 3.77 4.64 3.48
N ASN A 29 4.85 4.07 3.99
CA ASN A 29 5.73 4.74 4.94
C ASN A 29 6.36 6.00 4.33
N ASN A 30 6.73 5.96 3.06
CA ASN A 30 7.25 7.12 2.35
C ASN A 30 6.20 8.24 2.26
N TYR A 31 4.95 7.93 1.87
CA TYR A 31 3.87 8.91 1.88
C TYR A 31 3.60 9.49 3.27
N ASN A 32 3.62 8.65 4.31
CA ASN A 32 3.43 9.12 5.69
C ASN A 32 4.53 10.08 6.14
N SER A 33 5.79 9.84 5.73
CA SER A 33 6.90 10.76 5.99
C SER A 33 6.69 12.10 5.30
N ILE A 34 6.39 12.10 4.01
CA ILE A 34 6.16 13.33 3.23
C ILE A 34 4.98 14.12 3.80
N ILE A 35 3.87 13.46 4.14
CA ILE A 35 2.69 14.10 4.75
C ILE A 35 3.08 14.81 6.05
N ARG A 36 3.89 14.17 6.88
CA ARG A 36 4.36 14.77 8.14
C ARG A 36 5.22 16.02 7.88
N ASP A 37 6.15 15.94 6.95
CA ASP A 37 7.05 17.04 6.62
C ASP A 37 6.26 18.23 6.04
N VAL A 38 5.37 18.01 5.09
CA VAL A 38 4.51 19.05 4.52
C VAL A 38 3.57 19.64 5.56
N SER A 39 3.03 18.81 6.48
CA SER A 39 2.18 19.30 7.58
C SER A 39 2.95 20.22 8.52
N GLN A 40 4.20 19.91 8.81
CA GLN A 40 5.05 20.74 9.66
C GLN A 40 5.41 22.08 9.01
N GLU A 41 5.70 22.06 7.71
CA GLU A 41 5.92 23.28 6.94
C GLU A 41 4.67 24.16 6.89
N LEU A 42 3.49 23.57 6.62
CA LEU A 42 2.21 24.28 6.65
C LEU A 42 1.94 24.91 8.00
N PHE A 43 2.16 24.19 9.09
CA PHE A 43 1.97 24.70 10.44
C PHE A 43 2.88 25.92 10.71
N THR A 44 4.14 25.86 10.28
CA THR A 44 5.09 26.97 10.42
C THR A 44 4.64 28.19 9.63
N LEU A 45 4.24 28.01 8.36
CA LEU A 45 3.77 29.09 7.50
C LEU A 45 2.48 29.72 8.04
N GLN A 46 1.51 28.93 8.48
CA GLN A 46 0.25 29.40 9.07
C GLN A 46 0.48 30.16 10.36
N THR A 47 1.46 29.73 11.18
CA THR A 47 1.84 30.45 12.40
C THR A 47 2.45 31.80 12.07
N ALA A 48 3.36 31.86 11.09
CA ALA A 48 3.92 33.12 10.61
C ALA A 48 2.83 34.05 10.08
N LEU A 49 1.89 33.53 9.28
CA LEU A 49 0.77 34.31 8.74
C LEU A 49 -0.09 34.90 9.87
N LYS A 50 -0.42 34.12 10.90
CA LYS A 50 -1.17 34.58 12.07
C LYS A 50 -0.44 35.71 12.83
N GLU A 51 0.88 35.64 12.95
CA GLU A 51 1.67 36.70 13.57
C GLU A 51 1.64 38.00 12.75
N PHE A 52 1.71 37.91 11.41
CA PHE A 52 1.50 39.07 10.55
C PHE A 52 0.11 39.67 10.71
N GLN A 53 -0.92 38.82 10.80
CA GLN A 53 -2.30 39.26 10.98
C GLN A 53 -2.55 39.97 12.31
N LYS A 54 -1.82 39.62 13.36
CA LYS A 54 -1.90 40.30 14.63
C LYS A 54 -1.22 41.67 14.66
N ARG A 55 -0.13 41.81 13.91
CA ARG A 55 0.73 43.00 13.94
C ARG A 55 0.33 44.08 12.97
N PHE A 56 -0.30 43.74 11.86
CA PHE A 56 -0.56 44.68 10.77
C PHE A 56 -2.05 44.69 10.37
N SER A 57 -2.55 45.89 10.00
CA SER A 57 -3.91 46.01 9.47
C SER A 57 -4.04 45.35 8.10
N PRO A 58 -5.26 44.93 7.67
CA PRO A 58 -5.48 44.30 6.38
C PRO A 58 -4.94 45.08 5.20
N GLU A 59 -5.06 46.41 5.24
CA GLU A 59 -4.61 47.31 4.16
C GLU A 59 -3.08 47.33 4.03
N LEU A 60 -2.35 47.27 5.13
CA LEU A 60 -0.89 47.19 5.16
C LEU A 60 -0.41 45.80 4.72
N ARG A 61 -1.06 44.72 5.18
CA ARG A 61 -0.69 43.36 4.83
C ARG A 61 -0.72 43.11 3.33
N ASN A 62 -1.77 43.56 2.66
CA ASN A 62 -1.93 43.39 1.19
C ASN A 62 -0.87 44.10 0.37
N LYS A 63 -0.13 45.06 0.95
CA LYS A 63 1.00 45.75 0.31
C LYS A 63 2.35 45.13 0.69
N MET A 64 2.39 44.20 1.65
CA MET A 64 3.66 43.59 2.11
C MET A 64 4.00 42.40 1.26
N GLU A 65 5.08 42.46 0.52
CA GLU A 65 5.57 41.37 -0.33
C GLU A 65 5.77 40.06 0.47
N MET A 66 6.27 40.17 1.68
CA MET A 66 6.50 39.03 2.56
C MET A 66 5.19 38.31 2.92
N TYR A 67 4.12 39.04 3.22
CA TYR A 67 2.81 38.48 3.51
C TYR A 67 2.26 37.71 2.33
N LEU A 68 2.31 38.31 1.14
CA LEU A 68 1.86 37.65 -0.10
C LEU A 68 2.68 36.40 -0.45
N LYS A 69 3.98 36.42 -0.18
CA LYS A 69 4.84 35.25 -0.36
C LYS A 69 4.44 34.11 0.58
N ILE A 70 4.12 34.41 1.83
CA ILE A 70 3.65 33.39 2.79
C ILE A 70 2.30 32.82 2.36
N GLU A 71 1.34 33.64 1.96
CA GLU A 71 0.04 33.17 1.44
C GLU A 71 0.19 32.24 0.23
N ASN A 72 1.02 32.64 -0.74
CA ASN A 72 1.30 31.82 -1.92
C ASN A 72 2.01 30.50 -1.55
N ALA A 73 2.92 30.53 -0.58
CA ALA A 73 3.60 29.33 -0.11
C ALA A 73 2.61 28.37 0.58
N ILE A 74 1.69 28.87 1.39
CA ILE A 74 0.62 28.06 2.02
C ILE A 74 -0.24 27.42 0.93
N TYR A 75 -0.73 28.18 -0.02
CA TYR A 75 -1.56 27.67 -1.12
C TYR A 75 -0.85 26.56 -1.91
N THR A 76 0.44 26.76 -2.21
CA THR A 76 1.24 25.75 -2.92
C THR A 76 1.39 24.47 -2.10
N LYS A 77 1.64 24.58 -0.79
CA LYS A 77 1.79 23.44 0.12
C LYS A 77 0.47 22.71 0.37
N GLU A 78 -0.65 23.39 0.41
CA GLU A 78 -1.98 22.77 0.51
C GLU A 78 -2.27 21.93 -0.74
N ARG A 79 -1.97 22.43 -1.94
CA ARG A 79 -2.11 21.65 -3.17
C ARG A 79 -1.17 20.44 -3.21
N GLU A 80 0.06 20.59 -2.72
CA GLU A 80 1.01 19.48 -2.58
C GLU A 80 0.43 18.41 -1.65
N MET A 81 -0.12 18.81 -0.51
CA MET A 81 -0.76 17.89 0.44
C MET A 81 -1.93 17.15 -0.18
N GLU A 82 -2.83 17.83 -0.89
CA GLU A 82 -3.96 17.20 -1.58
C GLU A 82 -3.50 16.12 -2.58
N ASN A 83 -2.47 16.43 -3.37
CA ASN A 83 -1.91 15.47 -4.34
C ASN A 83 -1.32 14.24 -3.65
N ILE A 84 -0.59 14.42 -2.55
CA ILE A 84 0.02 13.32 -1.79
C ILE A 84 -1.07 12.44 -1.16
N LEU A 85 -2.10 13.05 -0.57
CA LEU A 85 -3.23 12.33 0.01
C LEU A 85 -3.99 11.51 -1.04
N LYS A 86 -4.18 12.06 -2.23
CA LYS A 86 -4.78 11.34 -3.35
C LYS A 86 -3.93 10.13 -3.77
N GLN A 87 -2.62 10.32 -3.95
CA GLN A 87 -1.70 9.25 -4.31
C GLN A 87 -1.66 8.14 -3.24
N LYS A 88 -1.70 8.52 -1.95
CA LYS A 88 -1.81 7.56 -0.85
C LYS A 88 -3.13 6.79 -0.90
N HIS A 89 -4.24 7.46 -1.18
CA HIS A 89 -5.55 6.82 -1.34
C HIS A 89 -5.54 5.80 -2.48
N ASP A 90 -5.01 6.18 -3.66
CA ASP A 90 -4.89 5.29 -4.81
C ASP A 90 -4.03 4.06 -4.48
N LEU A 91 -2.94 4.24 -3.69
CA LEU A 91 -2.12 3.14 -3.21
C LEU A 91 -2.91 2.18 -2.30
N LEU A 92 -3.72 2.71 -1.38
CA LEU A 92 -4.55 1.88 -0.50
C LEU A 92 -5.61 1.10 -1.28
N GLU A 93 -6.20 1.69 -2.32
CA GLU A 93 -7.10 0.97 -3.22
C GLU A 93 -6.36 -0.15 -3.98
N GLU A 94 -5.12 0.09 -4.43
CA GLU A 94 -4.30 -0.93 -5.09
C GLU A 94 -3.99 -2.09 -4.12
N ILE A 95 -3.71 -1.79 -2.85
CA ILE A 95 -3.51 -2.79 -1.79
C ILE A 95 -4.78 -3.63 -1.61
N ASN A 96 -5.92 -3.00 -1.44
CA ASN A 96 -7.20 -3.69 -1.23
C ASN A 96 -7.54 -4.61 -2.42
N LYS A 97 -7.29 -4.17 -3.65
CA LYS A 97 -7.45 -5.01 -4.84
C LYS A 97 -6.45 -6.18 -4.89
N SER A 98 -5.27 -6.04 -4.30
CA SER A 98 -4.26 -7.11 -4.24
C SER A 98 -4.50 -8.14 -3.13
N GLU A 99 -5.37 -7.86 -2.16
CA GLU A 99 -5.72 -8.79 -1.09
C GLU A 99 -6.50 -10.03 -1.59
N THR A 100 -6.91 -10.04 -2.85
CA THR A 100 -7.54 -11.20 -3.51
C THR A 100 -6.53 -12.15 -4.15
N ALA A 101 -5.23 -12.02 -3.86
CA ALA A 101 -4.21 -12.90 -4.41
C ALA A 101 -4.46 -14.35 -4.00
N CYS A 102 -4.49 -15.24 -4.99
CA CYS A 102 -4.63 -16.66 -4.78
C CYS A 102 -3.63 -17.44 -5.65
N VAL A 103 -3.36 -18.67 -5.26
CA VAL A 103 -2.56 -19.64 -6.02
C VAL A 103 -3.46 -20.79 -6.42
N GLU A 104 -3.67 -20.96 -7.70
CA GLU A 104 -4.42 -22.09 -8.26
C GLU A 104 -3.45 -23.19 -8.67
N ILE A 105 -3.68 -24.39 -8.15
CA ILE A 105 -2.90 -25.59 -8.43
C ILE A 105 -3.83 -26.58 -9.14
N THR A 106 -3.66 -26.67 -10.44
CA THR A 106 -4.53 -27.48 -11.32
C THR A 106 -4.19 -28.99 -11.28
N ASP A 107 -2.97 -29.33 -10.90
CA ASP A 107 -2.49 -30.68 -10.80
C ASP A 107 -2.23 -31.07 -9.34
N ILE A 108 -1.10 -31.65 -9.02
CA ILE A 108 -0.76 -32.11 -7.68
C ILE A 108 0.15 -31.10 -6.98
N LEU A 109 -0.25 -30.68 -5.78
CA LEU A 109 0.64 -30.01 -4.83
C LEU A 109 1.31 -31.06 -3.96
N TYR A 110 2.61 -31.22 -4.09
CA TYR A 110 3.35 -32.21 -3.33
C TYR A 110 3.66 -31.74 -1.88
N GLU A 111 3.82 -32.69 -0.99
CA GLU A 111 4.24 -32.42 0.39
C GLU A 111 5.61 -31.74 0.43
N GLY A 112 5.78 -30.76 1.33
CA GLY A 112 7.03 -30.03 1.51
C GLY A 112 7.17 -28.76 0.67
N VAL A 113 6.19 -28.45 -0.20
CA VAL A 113 6.13 -27.15 -0.88
C VAL A 113 5.68 -26.07 0.09
N THR A 114 6.44 -25.01 0.23
CA THR A 114 6.07 -23.84 1.02
C THR A 114 5.53 -22.74 0.11
N VAL A 115 4.31 -22.32 0.35
CA VAL A 115 3.66 -21.21 -0.35
C VAL A 115 3.55 -20.03 0.61
N GLU A 116 4.05 -18.86 0.19
CA GLU A 116 3.91 -17.61 0.94
C GLU A 116 3.02 -16.66 0.14
N ILE A 117 1.90 -16.25 0.72
CA ILE A 117 1.02 -15.24 0.16
C ILE A 117 1.01 -14.05 1.13
N ASP A 118 1.54 -12.91 0.69
CA ASP A 118 1.61 -11.68 1.48
C ASP A 118 2.25 -11.87 2.87
N GLY A 119 3.34 -12.62 2.94
CA GLY A 119 4.08 -12.87 4.19
C GLY A 119 3.50 -14.00 5.05
N ILE A 120 2.33 -14.55 4.70
CA ILE A 120 1.74 -15.69 5.40
C ILE A 120 2.22 -16.96 4.73
N LYS A 121 2.78 -17.87 5.52
CA LYS A 121 3.32 -19.14 5.04
C LYS A 121 2.31 -20.27 5.20
N TYR A 122 2.20 -21.07 4.16
CA TYR A 122 1.46 -22.32 4.12
C TYR A 122 2.41 -23.44 3.73
N GLN A 123 2.40 -24.51 4.49
CA GLN A 123 3.18 -25.72 4.19
C GLN A 123 2.22 -26.79 3.67
N SER A 124 2.48 -27.23 2.44
CA SER A 124 1.57 -28.14 1.76
C SER A 124 1.59 -29.56 2.34
N GLN A 125 0.40 -30.13 2.38
CA GLN A 125 0.21 -31.58 2.36
C GLN A 125 -0.08 -32.00 0.91
N LYS A 126 0.10 -33.29 0.56
CA LYS A 126 -0.17 -33.76 -0.81
C LYS A 126 -1.66 -33.62 -1.14
N THR A 127 -1.98 -32.68 -2.03
CA THR A 127 -3.34 -32.36 -2.45
C THR A 127 -3.43 -32.18 -3.96
N LYS A 128 -4.60 -32.39 -4.54
CA LYS A 128 -4.85 -32.24 -5.97
C LYS A 128 -5.98 -31.24 -6.19
N GLY A 129 -5.82 -30.37 -7.21
CA GLY A 129 -6.87 -29.43 -7.61
C GLY A 129 -7.26 -28.47 -6.50
N VAL A 130 -6.29 -27.73 -5.91
CA VAL A 130 -6.52 -26.86 -4.78
C VAL A 130 -6.22 -25.40 -5.14
N ILE A 131 -7.06 -24.50 -4.67
CA ILE A 131 -6.81 -23.06 -4.70
C ILE A 131 -6.41 -22.62 -3.30
N LEU A 132 -5.22 -22.05 -3.17
CA LEU A 132 -4.75 -21.45 -1.92
C LEU A 132 -5.12 -19.97 -1.92
N LYS A 133 -5.97 -19.57 -1.00
CA LYS A 133 -6.46 -18.20 -0.88
C LYS A 133 -6.15 -17.63 0.49
N LYS A 134 -5.63 -16.41 0.52
CA LYS A 134 -5.44 -15.68 1.77
C LYS A 134 -6.80 -15.31 2.37
N ASN A 135 -6.97 -15.59 3.65
CA ASN A 135 -8.13 -15.18 4.44
C ASN A 135 -7.63 -14.59 5.78
N GLY A 136 -7.57 -13.26 5.88
CA GLY A 136 -6.98 -12.58 7.03
C GLY A 136 -5.51 -12.96 7.23
N ASN A 137 -5.18 -13.59 8.35
CA ASN A 137 -3.83 -14.04 8.72
C ASN A 137 -3.57 -15.52 8.42
N THR A 138 -4.40 -16.18 7.63
CA THR A 138 -4.27 -17.59 7.26
C THR A 138 -4.39 -17.79 5.77
N ILE A 139 -3.86 -18.91 5.28
CA ILE A 139 -4.09 -19.40 3.92
C ILE A 139 -5.07 -20.56 4.02
N GLN A 140 -6.16 -20.47 3.28
CA GLN A 140 -7.20 -21.52 3.21
C GLN A 140 -7.09 -22.27 1.88
N GLU A 141 -7.33 -23.59 1.96
CA GLU A 141 -7.51 -24.48 0.81
C GLU A 141 -8.96 -24.41 0.35
N VAL A 142 -9.15 -24.10 -0.93
CA VAL A 142 -10.47 -24.13 -1.60
C VAL A 142 -10.38 -25.16 -2.73
N TYR A 143 -11.22 -26.17 -2.67
CA TYR A 143 -11.25 -27.21 -3.69
C TYR A 143 -12.14 -26.81 -4.88
N GLU A 144 -11.73 -27.23 -6.08
CA GLU A 144 -12.17 -26.73 -7.40
C GLU A 144 -13.67 -26.84 -7.73
N ASN A 145 -14.54 -27.21 -6.81
CA ASN A 145 -15.94 -27.37 -7.16
C ASN A 145 -16.78 -26.08 -7.19
N LEU A 146 -16.25 -24.90 -6.89
CA LEU A 146 -17.14 -23.72 -6.74
C LEU A 146 -16.62 -22.33 -7.11
N THR A 147 -15.34 -22.03 -7.35
CA THR A 147 -15.01 -20.64 -7.70
C THR A 147 -13.65 -20.48 -8.38
N THR A 148 -13.63 -20.03 -9.61
CA THR A 148 -12.45 -19.44 -10.25
C THR A 148 -11.98 -18.19 -9.47
N CYS A 149 -10.67 -18.02 -9.33
CA CYS A 149 -10.07 -16.75 -8.88
C CYS A 149 -10.48 -15.64 -9.86
N LYS A 150 -11.39 -14.78 -9.46
CA LYS A 150 -11.77 -13.56 -10.19
C LYS A 150 -10.97 -12.39 -9.72
#